data_8c9c40d3e344e2138f3e99b9e1a33b53
#
_entry.id   8c9c40d3e344e2138f3e99b9e1a33b53
#
_cell.length_a   1.000
_cell.length_b   1.000
_cell.length_c   1.000
_cell.angle_alpha   90.00
_cell.angle_beta   90.00
_cell.angle_gamma   90.00
#
_symmetry.space_group_name_H-M   'P 1'
#
loop_
_entity.id
_entity.type
_entity.pdbx_description
1 polymer ?
#
loop_
_entity_poly.entity_id
_entity_poly.type
_entity_poly.pdbx_seq_one_letter_code
_entity_poly.pdbx_strand_id
1 'polypeptide(L)'
;NLEDAARKAVALSKGEPVPADMLDIDMPKAELEALIERETSKMAPTQKYYRGFFSGGTLADESMKLSIGKLGHIYSNIPLKPEDKIENPLTAEYKENTCIDFGEDEFTEGKPHPMIDLTLRCERILRDAHDPTLAILQCDCVIGYGSNANPAEELSAAIAKAKEIAASEGRYISAICSIVGTEGDPQNLTETRKQLEAAGAIVVRSNAQSTYLVHHMLDKLNGGKY
;
A
#
# COMPACT_ATOMS: atom_id res chain seq x y z
N ASN A 1 -15.12 -0.71 -6.11
CA ASN A 1 -14.15 -0.42 -5.03
C ASN A 1 -14.77 0.49 -3.96
N LEU A 2 -14.08 0.71 -2.85
CA LEU A 2 -14.58 1.50 -1.71
C LEU A 2 -14.75 2.99 -2.06
N GLU A 3 -13.86 3.55 -2.86
CA GLU A 3 -13.99 4.94 -3.33
C GLU A 3 -15.23 5.14 -4.19
N ASP A 4 -15.53 4.19 -5.08
CA ASP A 4 -16.76 4.23 -5.89
C ASP A 4 -18.01 4.15 -5.03
N ALA A 5 -18.02 3.29 -4.02
CA ALA A 5 -19.14 3.18 -3.11
C ALA A 5 -19.39 4.53 -2.39
N ALA A 6 -18.34 5.18 -1.91
CA ALA A 6 -18.43 6.49 -1.27
C ALA A 6 -18.92 7.58 -2.24
N ARG A 7 -18.35 7.67 -3.44
CA ARG A 7 -18.74 8.64 -4.48
C ARG A 7 -20.21 8.48 -4.89
N LYS A 8 -20.66 7.24 -5.09
CA LYS A 8 -22.05 6.94 -5.43
C LYS A 8 -23.01 7.27 -4.28
N ALA A 9 -22.65 6.94 -3.04
CA ALA A 9 -23.46 7.28 -1.88
C ALA A 9 -23.63 8.80 -1.73
N VAL A 10 -22.57 9.57 -1.92
CA VAL A 10 -22.60 11.05 -1.88
C VAL A 10 -23.50 11.60 -3.01
N ALA A 11 -23.36 11.12 -4.24
CA ALA A 11 -24.22 11.56 -5.36
C ALA A 11 -25.71 11.27 -5.08
N LEU A 12 -26.02 10.06 -4.63
CA LEU A 12 -27.38 9.67 -4.27
C LEU A 12 -27.95 10.54 -3.15
N SER A 13 -27.16 10.84 -2.13
CA SER A 13 -27.61 11.69 -1.00
C SER A 13 -27.94 13.12 -1.42
N LYS A 14 -27.35 13.61 -2.51
CA LYS A 14 -27.57 14.94 -3.09
C LYS A 14 -28.61 14.96 -4.21
N GLY A 15 -29.13 13.79 -4.61
CA GLY A 15 -30.01 13.68 -5.80
C GLY A 15 -29.29 13.94 -7.13
N GLU A 16 -27.95 13.77 -7.15
CA GLU A 16 -27.12 13.93 -8.33
C GLU A 16 -27.04 12.61 -9.14
N PRO A 17 -26.71 12.66 -10.44
CA PRO A 17 -26.47 11.46 -11.24
C PRO A 17 -25.37 10.59 -10.63
N VAL A 18 -25.60 9.27 -10.59
CA VAL A 18 -24.61 8.31 -10.05
C VAL A 18 -23.41 8.25 -10.98
N PRO A 19 -22.18 8.52 -10.49
CA PRO A 19 -20.98 8.48 -11.31
C PRO A 19 -20.67 7.04 -11.75
N ALA A 20 -19.99 6.92 -12.90
CA ALA A 20 -19.45 5.65 -13.37
C ALA A 20 -18.36 5.12 -12.40
N ASP A 21 -18.12 3.81 -12.49
CA ASP A 21 -17.03 3.18 -11.74
C ASP A 21 -15.67 3.72 -12.17
N MET A 22 -14.80 3.92 -11.21
CA MET A 22 -13.41 4.25 -11.44
C MET A 22 -12.65 2.95 -11.70
N LEU A 23 -12.13 2.81 -12.92
CA LEU A 23 -11.43 1.61 -13.38
C LEU A 23 -9.90 1.78 -13.40
N ASP A 24 -9.43 2.98 -13.10
CA ASP A 24 -8.01 3.35 -13.07
C ASP A 24 -7.78 4.53 -12.12
N ILE A 25 -6.50 4.91 -11.93
CA ILE A 25 -6.12 6.05 -11.11
C ILE A 25 -6.68 7.36 -11.69
N ASP A 26 -7.23 8.20 -10.82
CA ASP A 26 -7.74 9.52 -11.19
C ASP A 26 -6.58 10.54 -11.22
N MET A 27 -5.78 10.44 -12.29
CA MET A 27 -4.61 11.29 -12.54
C MET A 27 -4.48 11.57 -14.03
N PRO A 28 -4.13 12.81 -14.45
CA PRO A 28 -3.86 13.10 -15.85
C PRO A 28 -2.77 12.19 -16.42
N LYS A 29 -2.99 11.65 -17.62
CA LYS A 29 -2.12 10.64 -18.25
C LYS A 29 -0.65 11.06 -18.27
N ALA A 30 -0.36 12.30 -18.66
CA ALA A 30 1.02 12.80 -18.71
C ALA A 30 1.70 12.87 -17.34
N GLU A 31 0.94 13.18 -16.28
CA GLU A 31 1.42 13.20 -14.90
C GLU A 31 1.69 11.78 -14.41
N LEU A 32 0.77 10.85 -14.69
CA LEU A 32 0.94 9.44 -14.36
C LEU A 32 2.18 8.83 -15.03
N GLU A 33 2.34 9.06 -16.35
CA GLU A 33 3.51 8.59 -17.09
C GLU A 33 4.83 9.16 -16.53
N ALA A 34 4.85 10.45 -16.22
CA ALA A 34 6.02 11.10 -15.62
C ALA A 34 6.32 10.55 -14.21
N LEU A 35 5.30 10.29 -13.41
CA LEU A 35 5.43 9.69 -12.08
C LEU A 35 5.99 8.27 -12.18
N ILE A 36 5.43 7.43 -13.05
CA ILE A 36 5.88 6.05 -13.26
C ILE A 36 7.36 6.05 -13.71
N GLU A 37 7.71 6.85 -14.70
CA GLU A 37 9.10 6.94 -15.20
C GLU A 37 10.05 7.42 -14.11
N ARG A 38 9.68 8.45 -13.36
CA ARG A 38 10.50 8.99 -12.25
C ARG A 38 10.85 7.93 -11.21
N GLU A 39 9.89 7.06 -10.88
CA GLU A 39 10.06 6.04 -9.86
C GLU A 39 10.79 4.80 -10.42
N THR A 40 10.30 4.26 -11.55
CA THR A 40 10.80 2.99 -12.09
C THR A 40 12.20 3.09 -12.70
N SER A 41 12.59 4.25 -13.24
CA SER A 41 13.94 4.45 -13.80
C SER A 41 15.07 4.34 -12.78
N LYS A 42 14.78 4.42 -11.49
CA LYS A 42 15.76 4.28 -10.39
C LYS A 42 15.91 2.84 -9.91
N MET A 43 15.05 1.94 -10.36
CA MET A 43 15.00 0.56 -9.88
C MET A 43 16.02 -0.33 -10.60
N ALA A 44 16.59 -1.25 -9.85
CA ALA A 44 17.47 -2.26 -10.42
C ALA A 44 16.67 -3.29 -11.26
N PRO A 45 17.25 -3.93 -12.27
CA PRO A 45 16.55 -4.90 -13.14
C PRO A 45 15.96 -6.12 -12.41
N THR A 46 16.43 -6.40 -11.21
CA THR A 46 15.91 -7.47 -10.34
C THR A 46 14.59 -7.12 -9.66
N GLN A 47 14.30 -5.82 -9.50
CA GLN A 47 13.12 -5.33 -8.78
C GLN A 47 11.87 -5.46 -9.65
N LYS A 48 10.94 -6.33 -9.27
CA LYS A 48 9.79 -6.74 -10.10
C LYS A 48 8.49 -6.90 -9.34
N TYR A 49 8.54 -6.86 -8.01
CA TYR A 49 7.41 -7.24 -7.17
C TYR A 49 7.04 -6.16 -6.16
N TYR A 50 5.82 -6.25 -5.63
CA TYR A 50 5.36 -5.38 -4.56
C TYR A 50 5.12 -6.13 -3.26
N ARG A 51 5.14 -5.38 -2.16
CA ARG A 51 4.63 -5.80 -0.84
C ARG A 51 3.54 -4.83 -0.41
N GLY A 52 2.33 -5.35 -0.21
CA GLY A 52 1.23 -4.65 0.40
C GLY A 52 1.17 -4.98 1.89
N PHE A 53 1.32 -4.00 2.76
CA PHE A 53 1.31 -4.15 4.22
C PHE A 53 0.21 -3.30 4.84
N PHE A 54 -0.89 -3.94 5.19
CA PHE A 54 -2.12 -3.27 5.62
C PHE A 54 -2.41 -3.48 7.11
N SER A 55 -3.01 -2.45 7.72
CA SER A 55 -3.48 -2.53 9.11
C SER A 55 -4.77 -3.33 9.27
N GLY A 56 -5.40 -3.75 8.19
CA GLY A 56 -6.65 -4.48 8.25
C GLY A 56 -7.08 -5.10 6.93
N GLY A 57 -7.83 -6.19 7.00
CA GLY A 57 -8.23 -7.04 5.88
C GLY A 57 -9.02 -6.33 4.79
N THR A 58 -9.82 -5.32 5.12
CA THR A 58 -10.65 -4.62 4.13
C THR A 58 -9.84 -4.00 3.01
N LEU A 59 -8.73 -3.32 3.33
CA LEU A 59 -7.87 -2.68 2.32
C LEU A 59 -6.96 -3.70 1.62
N ALA A 60 -6.47 -4.69 2.35
CA ALA A 60 -5.72 -5.80 1.77
C ALA A 60 -6.56 -6.58 0.75
N ASP A 61 -7.78 -6.94 1.11
CA ASP A 61 -8.73 -7.66 0.26
C ASP A 61 -9.15 -6.83 -0.97
N GLU A 62 -9.42 -5.53 -0.80
CA GLU A 62 -9.68 -4.62 -1.94
C GLU A 62 -8.50 -4.60 -2.90
N SER A 63 -7.26 -4.43 -2.41
CA SER A 63 -6.06 -4.41 -3.25
C SER A 63 -5.87 -5.71 -4.02
N MET A 64 -6.05 -6.86 -3.37
CA MET A 64 -5.97 -8.15 -4.03
C MET A 64 -7.10 -8.34 -5.06
N LYS A 65 -8.35 -7.97 -4.74
CA LYS A 65 -9.49 -8.10 -5.66
C LYS A 65 -9.36 -7.22 -6.90
N LEU A 66 -8.86 -5.98 -6.75
CA LEU A 66 -8.58 -5.10 -7.87
C LEU A 66 -7.45 -5.63 -8.76
N SER A 67 -6.60 -6.49 -8.23
CA SER A 67 -5.47 -7.09 -8.94
C SER A 67 -5.82 -8.39 -9.68
N ILE A 68 -7.06 -8.92 -9.54
CA ILE A 68 -7.50 -10.11 -10.26
C ILE A 68 -7.39 -9.89 -11.78
N GLY A 69 -6.69 -10.80 -12.47
CA GLY A 69 -6.47 -10.69 -13.92
C GLY A 69 -5.42 -9.66 -14.35
N LYS A 70 -4.84 -8.93 -13.39
CA LYS A 70 -3.73 -7.99 -13.60
C LYS A 70 -2.40 -8.56 -13.12
N LEU A 71 -2.38 -9.04 -11.88
CA LEU A 71 -1.22 -9.70 -11.31
C LEU A 71 -1.45 -11.22 -11.27
N GLY A 72 -0.39 -12.00 -11.38
CA GLY A 72 -0.45 -13.46 -11.29
C GLY A 72 -0.77 -13.93 -9.86
N HIS A 73 0.21 -14.53 -9.19
CA HIS A 73 0.09 -14.89 -7.78
C HIS A 73 0.25 -13.66 -6.88
N ILE A 74 -0.59 -13.57 -5.85
CA ILE A 74 -0.45 -12.62 -4.75
C ILE A 74 -0.52 -13.45 -3.47
N TYR A 75 0.64 -13.67 -2.89
CA TYR A 75 0.75 -14.43 -1.64
C TYR A 75 0.21 -13.62 -0.46
N SER A 76 -0.55 -14.26 0.41
CA SER A 76 -1.20 -13.58 1.53
C SER A 76 -1.49 -14.51 2.70
N ASN A 77 -1.63 -13.95 3.90
CA ASN A 77 -2.21 -14.65 5.05
C ASN A 77 -3.74 -14.79 4.91
N ILE A 78 -4.39 -13.91 4.13
CA ILE A 78 -5.83 -13.94 3.78
C ILE A 78 -6.02 -14.12 2.26
N PRO A 79 -5.51 -15.16 1.63
CA PRO A 79 -5.38 -15.24 0.18
C PRO A 79 -6.74 -15.36 -0.52
N LEU A 80 -6.82 -14.84 -1.76
CA LEU A 80 -7.98 -15.05 -2.63
C LEU A 80 -8.05 -16.47 -3.19
N LYS A 81 -6.91 -17.18 -3.25
CA LYS A 81 -6.79 -18.55 -3.73
C LYS A 81 -6.01 -19.38 -2.72
N PRO A 82 -6.43 -20.63 -2.43
CA PRO A 82 -5.74 -21.48 -1.45
C PRO A 82 -4.25 -21.68 -1.71
N GLU A 83 -3.84 -21.76 -2.97
CA GLU A 83 -2.44 -21.96 -3.37
C GLU A 83 -1.52 -20.77 -3.05
N ASP A 84 -2.10 -19.59 -2.81
CA ASP A 84 -1.37 -18.36 -2.48
C ASP A 84 -1.27 -18.14 -0.96
N LYS A 85 -1.71 -19.10 -0.14
CA LYS A 85 -1.64 -19.03 1.32
C LYS A 85 -0.20 -18.96 1.81
N ILE A 86 0.08 -17.99 2.67
CA ILE A 86 1.31 -17.93 3.44
C ILE A 86 1.08 -18.62 4.77
N GLU A 87 1.77 -19.73 4.98
CA GLU A 87 1.77 -20.40 6.29
C GLU A 87 2.76 -19.68 7.22
N ASN A 88 2.35 -19.48 8.48
CA ASN A 88 3.16 -18.80 9.51
C ASN A 88 3.67 -17.41 9.07
N PRO A 89 2.79 -16.45 8.76
CA PRO A 89 3.18 -15.17 8.16
C PRO A 89 4.12 -14.33 9.04
N LEU A 90 4.13 -14.54 10.35
CA LEU A 90 5.08 -13.88 11.28
C LEU A 90 6.54 -14.20 10.95
N THR A 91 6.84 -15.43 10.54
CA THR A 91 8.20 -15.92 10.34
C THR A 91 8.57 -16.18 8.89
N ALA A 92 7.58 -16.36 8.02
CA ALA A 92 7.80 -16.67 6.61
C ALA A 92 8.66 -15.62 5.89
N GLU A 93 9.48 -16.05 4.96
CA GLU A 93 10.06 -15.18 3.94
C GLU A 93 9.00 -14.87 2.89
N TYR A 94 8.72 -13.58 2.66
CA TYR A 94 7.78 -13.18 1.63
C TYR A 94 8.47 -13.15 0.27
N LYS A 95 7.74 -13.50 -0.76
CA LYS A 95 8.27 -13.63 -2.12
C LYS A 95 7.32 -13.01 -3.14
N GLU A 96 7.84 -12.65 -4.29
CA GLU A 96 7.03 -12.14 -5.41
C GLU A 96 6.03 -11.05 -4.96
N ASN A 97 4.82 -11.03 -5.53
CA ASN A 97 3.77 -10.13 -5.05
C ASN A 97 3.16 -10.69 -3.77
N THR A 98 3.22 -9.93 -2.70
CA THR A 98 2.69 -10.34 -1.40
C THR A 98 1.84 -9.22 -0.81
N CYS A 99 0.69 -9.60 -0.25
CA CYS A 99 -0.25 -8.69 0.41
C CYS A 99 -0.60 -9.25 1.79
N ILE A 100 -0.32 -8.50 2.86
CA ILE A 100 -0.48 -8.95 4.25
C ILE A 100 -1.45 -8.06 4.99
N ASP A 101 -2.41 -8.70 5.63
CA ASP A 101 -3.25 -8.12 6.67
C ASP A 101 -2.59 -8.35 8.05
N PHE A 102 -2.06 -7.28 8.64
CA PHE A 102 -1.50 -7.32 10.00
C PHE A 102 -2.57 -7.26 11.09
N GLY A 103 -3.84 -7.09 10.72
CA GLY A 103 -4.97 -7.10 11.65
C GLY A 103 -5.49 -8.50 12.01
N GLU A 104 -5.02 -9.55 11.34
CA GLU A 104 -5.43 -10.92 11.61
C GLU A 104 -4.92 -11.44 12.96
N ASP A 105 -5.62 -12.44 13.50
CA ASP A 105 -5.34 -13.03 14.82
C ASP A 105 -3.87 -13.46 14.98
N GLU A 106 -3.25 -13.97 13.92
CA GLU A 106 -1.84 -14.40 13.89
C GLU A 106 -0.87 -13.29 14.32
N PHE A 107 -1.22 -12.02 14.08
CA PHE A 107 -0.41 -10.86 14.43
C PHE A 107 -0.88 -10.15 15.71
N THR A 108 -2.16 -10.30 16.06
CA THR A 108 -2.82 -9.54 17.13
C THR A 108 -3.06 -10.34 18.40
N GLU A 109 -2.88 -11.67 18.40
CA GLU A 109 -3.05 -12.47 19.61
C GLU A 109 -2.07 -12.02 20.70
N GLY A 110 -2.62 -11.49 21.78
CA GLY A 110 -1.85 -10.95 22.91
C GLY A 110 -1.09 -9.64 22.63
N LYS A 111 -1.40 -8.95 21.50
CA LYS A 111 -0.78 -7.69 21.10
C LYS A 111 -1.85 -6.68 20.67
N PRO A 112 -1.54 -5.37 20.71
CA PRO A 112 -2.43 -4.36 20.17
C PRO A 112 -2.63 -4.53 18.65
N HIS A 113 -3.80 -4.10 18.17
CA HIS A 113 -4.07 -4.05 16.73
C HIS A 113 -3.08 -3.11 16.00
N PRO A 114 -2.68 -3.38 14.75
CA PRO A 114 -1.71 -2.57 13.99
C PRO A 114 -2.15 -1.12 13.68
N MET A 115 -3.40 -0.76 13.90
CA MET A 115 -3.85 0.64 13.95
C MET A 115 -3.36 1.38 15.20
N ILE A 116 -3.04 0.66 16.28
CA ILE A 116 -2.62 1.21 17.58
C ILE A 116 -1.09 1.09 17.72
N ASP A 117 -0.55 -0.07 17.38
CA ASP A 117 0.88 -0.37 17.46
C ASP A 117 1.40 -0.84 16.10
N LEU A 118 2.19 -0.01 15.45
CA LEU A 118 2.74 -0.27 14.12
C LEU A 118 4.04 -1.09 14.14
N THR A 119 4.56 -1.43 15.30
CA THR A 119 5.89 -2.03 15.47
C THR A 119 6.12 -3.24 14.56
N LEU A 120 5.24 -4.24 14.61
CA LEU A 120 5.41 -5.45 13.78
C LEU A 120 5.41 -5.15 12.29
N ARG A 121 4.53 -4.26 11.84
CA ARG A 121 4.45 -3.86 10.44
C ARG A 121 5.70 -3.10 10.01
N CYS A 122 6.18 -2.17 10.83
CA CYS A 122 7.40 -1.42 10.58
C CYS A 122 8.64 -2.33 10.56
N GLU A 123 8.78 -3.26 11.50
CA GLU A 123 9.84 -4.26 11.49
C GLU A 123 9.82 -5.10 10.21
N ARG A 124 8.63 -5.48 9.75
CA ARG A 124 8.48 -6.24 8.51
C ARG A 124 8.87 -5.44 7.28
N ILE A 125 8.51 -4.15 7.20
CA ILE A 125 8.97 -3.24 6.15
C ILE A 125 10.51 -3.23 6.06
N LEU A 126 11.19 -3.12 7.20
CA LEU A 126 12.65 -3.10 7.25
C LEU A 126 13.27 -4.44 6.85
N ARG A 127 12.68 -5.55 7.27
CA ARG A 127 13.14 -6.89 6.88
C ARG A 127 13.04 -7.09 5.37
N ASP A 128 11.89 -6.78 4.79
CA ASP A 128 11.64 -6.99 3.36
C ASP A 128 12.39 -5.98 2.47
N ALA A 129 12.86 -4.85 3.03
CA ALA A 129 13.71 -3.91 2.32
C ALA A 129 15.03 -4.51 1.82
N HIS A 130 15.48 -5.62 2.41
CA HIS A 130 16.65 -6.38 1.96
C HIS A 130 16.36 -7.32 0.79
N ASP A 131 15.09 -7.55 0.44
CA ASP A 131 14.75 -8.38 -0.72
C ASP A 131 15.15 -7.67 -2.04
N PRO A 132 16.09 -8.25 -2.83
CA PRO A 132 16.56 -7.63 -4.06
C PRO A 132 15.48 -7.55 -5.15
N THR A 133 14.35 -8.20 -4.99
CA THR A 133 13.25 -8.22 -5.95
C THR A 133 12.13 -7.23 -5.62
N LEU A 134 12.14 -6.66 -4.41
CA LEU A 134 11.15 -5.68 -3.96
C LEU A 134 11.32 -4.36 -4.69
N ALA A 135 10.30 -3.96 -5.44
CA ALA A 135 10.23 -2.69 -6.15
C ALA A 135 9.32 -1.67 -5.44
N ILE A 136 8.16 -2.11 -4.97
CA ILE A 136 7.10 -1.25 -4.47
C ILE A 136 6.63 -1.72 -3.09
N LEU A 137 6.56 -0.79 -2.16
CA LEU A 137 5.91 -0.93 -0.86
C LEU A 137 4.58 -0.19 -0.92
N GLN A 138 3.47 -0.89 -0.67
CA GLN A 138 2.14 -0.32 -0.56
C GLN A 138 1.66 -0.42 0.88
N CYS A 139 1.20 0.70 1.47
CA CYS A 139 0.74 0.75 2.86
C CYS A 139 -0.51 1.62 3.00
N ASP A 140 -1.28 1.35 4.05
CA ASP A 140 -2.25 2.27 4.59
C ASP A 140 -1.69 3.00 5.82
N CYS A 141 -2.21 4.20 6.08
CA CYS A 141 -2.03 4.92 7.33
C CYS A 141 -3.40 5.26 7.90
N VAL A 142 -3.76 4.67 9.03
CA VAL A 142 -5.08 4.89 9.65
C VAL A 142 -4.94 5.91 10.75
N ILE A 143 -5.72 7.01 10.66
CA ILE A 143 -5.83 8.04 11.68
C ILE A 143 -7.26 8.08 12.24
N GLY A 144 -7.44 8.65 13.42
CA GLY A 144 -8.72 8.74 14.12
C GLY A 144 -8.56 8.59 15.63
N TYR A 145 -9.66 8.73 16.37
CA TYR A 145 -9.66 8.70 17.84
C TYR A 145 -9.26 7.35 18.44
N GLY A 146 -9.48 6.26 17.74
CA GLY A 146 -9.13 4.90 18.21
C GLY A 146 -7.81 4.37 17.68
N SER A 147 -7.06 5.16 16.88
CA SER A 147 -5.80 4.75 16.30
C SER A 147 -4.58 5.28 17.10
N ASN A 148 -3.38 4.95 16.64
CA ASN A 148 -2.13 5.49 17.15
C ASN A 148 -2.16 7.03 17.18
N ALA A 149 -1.54 7.64 18.18
CA ALA A 149 -1.52 9.09 18.34
C ALA A 149 -0.78 9.81 17.21
N ASN A 150 0.23 9.18 16.61
CA ASN A 150 0.98 9.71 15.47
C ASN A 150 1.48 8.55 14.55
N PRO A 151 0.60 7.85 13.83
CA PRO A 151 0.98 6.68 13.02
C PRO A 151 1.90 7.06 11.86
N ALA A 152 1.84 8.33 11.39
CA ALA A 152 2.70 8.80 10.33
C ALA A 152 4.17 8.88 10.74
N GLU A 153 4.49 9.17 12.00
CA GLU A 153 5.87 9.25 12.49
C GLU A 153 6.57 7.89 12.37
N GLU A 154 5.95 6.85 12.91
CA GLU A 154 6.50 5.49 12.87
C GLU A 154 6.60 4.95 11.43
N LEU A 155 5.52 5.10 10.65
CA LEU A 155 5.49 4.62 9.27
C LEU A 155 6.47 5.39 8.37
N SER A 156 6.59 6.71 8.54
CA SER A 156 7.55 7.54 7.81
C SER A 156 8.99 7.13 8.12
N ALA A 157 9.31 6.90 9.39
CA ALA A 157 10.63 6.43 9.80
C ALA A 157 10.96 5.07 9.17
N ALA A 158 10.01 4.13 9.16
CA ALA A 158 10.20 2.81 8.54
C ALA A 158 10.38 2.91 7.01
N ILE A 159 9.58 3.74 6.34
CA ILE A 159 9.70 3.98 4.89
C ILE A 159 11.05 4.60 4.55
N ALA A 160 11.45 5.66 5.24
CA ALA A 160 12.74 6.31 5.02
C ALA A 160 13.89 5.32 5.19
N LYS A 161 13.86 4.53 6.26
CA LYS A 161 14.88 3.52 6.54
C LYS A 161 14.90 2.38 5.52
N ALA A 162 13.74 1.92 5.05
CA ALA A 162 13.65 0.92 3.98
C ALA A 162 14.28 1.43 2.67
N LYS A 163 14.05 2.71 2.34
CA LYS A 163 14.68 3.37 1.17
C LYS A 163 16.20 3.49 1.33
N GLU A 164 16.69 3.81 2.54
CA GLU A 164 18.12 3.84 2.84
C GLU A 164 18.78 2.45 2.68
N ILE A 165 18.14 1.39 3.21
CA ILE A 165 18.59 -0.01 3.05
C ILE A 165 18.71 -0.34 1.56
N ALA A 166 17.66 -0.12 0.80
CA ALA A 166 17.68 -0.39 -0.64
C ALA A 166 18.77 0.41 -1.37
N ALA A 167 18.91 1.70 -1.05
CA ALA A 167 19.91 2.57 -1.65
C ALA A 167 21.36 2.12 -1.35
N SER A 168 21.62 1.64 -0.12
CA SER A 168 22.95 1.10 0.25
C SER A 168 23.33 -0.15 -0.53
N GLU A 169 22.35 -0.83 -1.11
CA GLU A 169 22.51 -2.03 -1.95
C GLU A 169 22.33 -1.73 -3.45
N GLY A 170 22.34 -0.45 -3.85
CA GLY A 170 22.21 -0.03 -5.26
C GLY A 170 20.81 -0.21 -5.84
N ARG A 171 19.77 -0.23 -4.99
CA ARG A 171 18.35 -0.41 -5.34
C ARG A 171 17.51 0.81 -4.96
N TYR A 172 16.29 0.87 -5.43
CA TYR A 172 15.33 1.90 -5.07
C TYR A 172 13.96 1.29 -4.77
N ILE A 173 13.36 1.61 -3.63
CA ILE A 173 11.99 1.22 -3.29
C ILE A 173 11.08 2.43 -3.45
N SER A 174 10.01 2.29 -4.24
CA SER A 174 8.91 3.25 -4.26
C SER A 174 7.90 2.89 -3.17
N ALA A 175 7.57 3.85 -2.31
CA ALA A 175 6.55 3.67 -1.28
C ALA A 175 5.27 4.41 -1.69
N ILE A 176 4.14 3.71 -1.71
CA ILE A 176 2.82 4.25 -2.04
C ILE A 176 1.92 4.09 -0.82
N CYS A 177 1.34 5.19 -0.34
CA CYS A 177 0.48 5.20 0.83
C CYS A 177 -0.91 5.76 0.52
N SER A 178 -1.93 5.20 1.16
CA SER A 178 -3.24 5.83 1.30
C SER A 178 -3.52 6.12 2.78
N ILE A 179 -4.24 7.21 3.06
CA ILE A 179 -4.60 7.59 4.43
C ILE A 179 -6.09 7.36 4.63
N VAL A 180 -6.44 6.64 5.68
CA VAL A 180 -7.83 6.45 6.12
C VAL A 180 -8.08 7.40 7.29
N GLY A 181 -8.83 8.45 7.03
CA GLY A 181 -9.16 9.47 8.02
C GLY A 181 -9.62 10.78 7.40
N THR A 182 -9.75 11.80 8.21
CA THR A 182 -10.29 13.10 7.84
C THR A 182 -9.47 14.26 8.41
N GLU A 183 -9.73 15.47 7.93
CA GLU A 183 -9.12 16.69 8.51
C GLU A 183 -9.56 16.96 9.96
N GLY A 184 -10.70 16.39 10.37
CA GLY A 184 -11.22 16.51 11.73
C GLY A 184 -10.63 15.53 12.73
N ASP A 185 -9.83 14.59 12.30
CA ASP A 185 -9.16 13.63 13.18
C ASP A 185 -8.01 14.30 13.96
N PRO A 186 -7.70 13.82 15.19
CA PRO A 186 -6.66 14.44 16.03
C PRO A 186 -5.30 14.56 15.36
N GLN A 187 -4.94 13.58 14.51
CA GLN A 187 -3.68 13.54 13.79
C GLN A 187 -3.64 14.47 12.58
N ASN A 188 -4.80 14.91 12.10
CA ASN A 188 -5.02 15.75 10.92
C ASN A 188 -4.53 15.10 9.60
N LEU A 189 -5.41 14.97 8.63
CA LEU A 189 -5.13 14.32 7.34
C LEU A 189 -4.01 15.03 6.58
N THR A 190 -4.04 16.36 6.51
CA THR A 190 -3.02 17.14 5.78
C THR A 190 -1.63 17.02 6.41
N GLU A 191 -1.53 17.06 7.74
CA GLU A 191 -0.23 16.91 8.43
C GLU A 191 0.31 15.48 8.32
N THR A 192 -0.56 14.47 8.45
CA THR A 192 -0.21 13.06 8.20
C THR A 192 0.35 12.86 6.78
N ARG A 193 -0.31 13.45 5.77
CA ARG A 193 0.17 13.42 4.38
C ARG A 193 1.56 14.02 4.24
N LYS A 194 1.79 15.21 4.78
CA LYS A 194 3.09 15.90 4.71
C LYS A 194 4.22 15.08 5.33
N GLN A 195 3.96 14.40 6.45
CA GLN A 195 4.97 13.55 7.09
C GLN A 195 5.35 12.37 6.21
N LEU A 196 4.38 11.68 5.62
CA LEU A 196 4.62 10.55 4.72
C LEU A 196 5.34 11.00 3.43
N GLU A 197 4.92 12.12 2.84
CA GLU A 197 5.56 12.68 1.64
C GLU A 197 7.00 13.14 1.93
N ALA A 198 7.28 13.70 3.10
CA ALA A 198 8.64 14.07 3.52
C ALA A 198 9.57 12.85 3.65
N ALA A 199 9.04 11.66 3.98
CA ALA A 199 9.77 10.40 3.96
C ALA A 199 9.93 9.80 2.55
N GLY A 200 9.42 10.50 1.53
CA GLY A 200 9.49 10.07 0.13
C GLY A 200 8.43 9.04 -0.26
N ALA A 201 7.31 8.97 0.46
CA ALA A 201 6.15 8.23 0.02
C ALA A 201 5.33 9.01 -1.01
N ILE A 202 4.70 8.30 -1.94
CA ILE A 202 3.66 8.83 -2.82
C ILE A 202 2.34 8.63 -2.09
N VAL A 203 1.68 9.72 -1.71
CA VAL A 203 0.40 9.64 -0.98
C VAL A 203 -0.74 9.90 -1.94
N VAL A 204 -1.55 8.88 -2.18
CA VAL A 204 -2.74 8.94 -3.04
C VAL A 204 -4.04 9.04 -2.24
N ARG A 205 -5.14 9.35 -2.91
CA ARG A 205 -6.41 9.66 -2.26
C ARG A 205 -7.09 8.46 -1.63
N SER A 206 -6.94 7.27 -2.21
CA SER A 206 -7.60 6.05 -1.74
C SER A 206 -6.74 4.81 -1.95
N ASN A 207 -7.11 3.73 -1.29
CA ASN A 207 -6.46 2.43 -1.47
C ASN A 207 -6.63 1.89 -2.90
N ALA A 208 -7.80 2.11 -3.52
CA ALA A 208 -8.00 1.73 -4.92
C ALA A 208 -7.00 2.44 -5.84
N GLN A 209 -6.77 3.75 -5.65
CA GLN A 209 -5.80 4.50 -6.45
C GLN A 209 -4.36 4.06 -6.17
N SER A 210 -4.03 3.69 -4.93
CA SER A 210 -2.71 3.14 -4.63
C SER A 210 -2.47 1.82 -5.36
N THR A 211 -3.49 0.97 -5.44
CA THR A 211 -3.44 -0.31 -6.16
C THR A 211 -3.31 -0.12 -7.67
N TYR A 212 -4.06 0.81 -8.26
CA TYR A 212 -3.89 1.13 -9.68
C TYR A 212 -2.49 1.66 -10.01
N LEU A 213 -1.92 2.51 -9.15
CA LEU A 213 -0.55 2.98 -9.34
C LEU A 213 0.46 1.82 -9.25
N VAL A 214 0.27 0.88 -8.31
CA VAL A 214 1.08 -0.36 -8.25
C VAL A 214 1.02 -1.12 -9.57
N HIS A 215 -0.19 -1.30 -10.15
CA HIS A 215 -0.35 -2.00 -11.43
C HIS A 215 0.45 -1.33 -12.55
N HIS A 216 0.32 -0.03 -12.73
CA HIS A 216 1.04 0.73 -13.76
C HIS A 216 2.57 0.62 -13.61
N MET A 217 3.06 0.72 -12.39
CA MET A 217 4.50 0.60 -12.12
C MET A 217 5.01 -0.83 -12.38
N LEU A 218 4.27 -1.85 -11.93
CA LEU A 218 4.65 -3.25 -12.17
C LEU A 218 4.57 -3.61 -13.64
N ASP A 219 3.58 -3.08 -14.38
CA ASP A 219 3.49 -3.27 -15.83
C ASP A 219 4.71 -2.70 -16.55
N LYS A 220 5.12 -1.49 -16.20
CA LYS A 220 6.35 -0.88 -16.72
C LYS A 220 7.60 -1.70 -16.41
N LEU A 221 7.75 -2.19 -15.17
CA LEU A 221 8.91 -2.98 -14.73
C LEU A 221 8.96 -4.36 -15.38
N ASN A 222 7.81 -4.94 -15.72
CA ASN A 222 7.70 -6.29 -16.28
C ASN A 222 7.49 -6.29 -17.81
N GLY A 223 7.66 -5.15 -18.48
CA GLY A 223 7.66 -5.04 -19.94
C GLY A 223 6.27 -5.15 -20.58
N GLY A 224 5.22 -4.63 -19.94
CA GLY A 224 3.86 -4.62 -20.45
C GLY A 224 3.17 -5.99 -20.37
N LYS A 225 3.35 -6.71 -19.26
CA LYS A 225 2.77 -8.04 -19.04
C LYS A 225 1.44 -8.04 -18.28
N TYR A 226 1.01 -6.89 -17.75
CA TYR A 226 -0.15 -6.76 -16.87
C TYR A 226 -1.25 -5.87 -17.44
#